data_181a8a0b71858c01d5e48871260be399
#
_entry.id   181a8a0b71858c01d5e48871260be399
#
_cell.length_a   1.000
_cell.length_b   1.000
_cell.length_c   1.000
_cell.angle_alpha   90.00
_cell.angle_beta   90.00
_cell.angle_gamma   90.00
#
_symmetry.space_group_name_H-M   'P 1'
#
loop_
_entity.id
_entity.type
_entity.pdbx_description
1 polymer ?
#
loop_
_entity_poly.entity_id
_entity_poly.type
_entity_poly.pdbx_seq_one_letter_code
_entity_poly.pdbx_strand_id
1 'polypeptide(L)'
;MTDSADHPTAGFDESVHQPNRLAILVILREAGRADFSYLKQTLGLTDGNLGRHLASLEEAGLVELSKGFEGRRPRTWAKLTTSGRRALDAELQAMQRLLQRFGR
;
A
#
# COMPACT_ATOMS: atom_id res chain seq x y z
N MET A 1 29.32 12.65 -5.39
CA MET A 1 27.97 12.05 -5.48
C MET A 1 27.36 11.95 -4.10
N THR A 2 26.11 12.30 -4.00
CA THR A 2 25.41 12.29 -2.72
C THR A 2 25.13 10.85 -2.28
N ASP A 3 25.47 10.56 -1.04
CA ASP A 3 25.14 9.28 -0.45
C ASP A 3 23.63 9.24 -0.17
N SER A 4 22.92 8.31 -0.79
CA SER A 4 21.47 8.19 -0.62
C SER A 4 21.09 7.92 0.83
N ALA A 5 21.98 7.30 1.63
CA ALA A 5 21.70 7.00 3.03
C ALA A 5 21.56 8.27 3.87
N ASP A 6 22.16 9.37 3.45
CA ASP A 6 22.10 10.65 4.18
C ASP A 6 20.90 11.50 3.77
N HIS A 7 20.21 11.14 2.72
CA HIS A 7 19.05 11.91 2.27
C HIS A 7 17.91 11.79 3.28
N PRO A 8 17.22 12.90 3.61
CA PRO A 8 16.13 12.86 4.59
C PRO A 8 15.04 11.83 4.28
N THR A 9 14.83 11.52 3.01
CA THR A 9 13.84 10.51 2.62
C THR A 9 14.47 9.18 2.22
N ALA A 10 15.70 8.93 2.68
CA ALA A 10 16.35 7.65 2.43
C ALA A 10 15.50 6.50 2.97
N GLY A 11 15.35 5.47 2.19
CA GLY A 11 14.52 4.33 2.56
C GLY A 11 13.08 4.44 2.13
N PHE A 12 12.64 5.59 1.61
CA PHE A 12 11.30 5.72 1.04
C PHE A 12 11.26 5.00 -0.30
N ASP A 13 10.17 4.28 -0.52
CA ASP A 13 9.95 3.52 -1.76
C ASP A 13 8.85 4.21 -2.55
N GLU A 14 9.16 4.65 -3.75
CA GLU A 14 8.18 5.35 -4.59
C GLU A 14 6.95 4.51 -4.91
N SER A 15 7.11 3.19 -5.00
CA SER A 15 5.98 2.28 -5.22
C SER A 15 5.02 2.28 -4.04
N VAL A 16 5.52 2.55 -2.85
CA VAL A 16 4.75 2.53 -1.61
C VAL A 16 4.41 3.94 -1.15
N HIS A 17 5.35 4.87 -1.30
CA HIS A 17 5.23 6.23 -0.77
C HIS A 17 4.35 7.11 -1.64
N GLN A 18 3.10 6.72 -1.74
CA GLN A 18 2.05 7.48 -2.41
C GLN A 18 0.84 7.34 -1.47
N PRO A 19 0.17 8.44 -1.11
CA PRO A 19 -0.82 8.40 -0.02
C PRO A 19 -1.86 7.30 -0.14
N ASN A 20 -2.42 7.11 -1.33
CA ASN A 20 -3.46 6.08 -1.50
C ASN A 20 -2.88 4.67 -1.44
N ARG A 21 -1.69 4.46 -2.00
CA ARG A 21 -1.04 3.15 -1.94
C ARG A 21 -0.65 2.80 -0.53
N LEU A 22 -0.11 3.77 0.21
CA LEU A 22 0.23 3.57 1.60
C LEU A 22 -1.01 3.22 2.41
N ALA A 23 -2.11 3.95 2.19
CA ALA A 23 -3.37 3.68 2.88
C ALA A 23 -3.91 2.29 2.56
N ILE A 24 -3.84 1.86 1.31
CA ILE A 24 -4.25 0.51 0.92
C ILE A 24 -3.45 -0.53 1.71
N LEU A 25 -2.13 -0.38 1.74
CA LEU A 25 -1.28 -1.36 2.42
C LEU A 25 -1.56 -1.41 3.92
N VAL A 26 -1.81 -0.25 4.55
CA VAL A 26 -2.15 -0.19 5.97
C VAL A 26 -3.48 -0.89 6.23
N ILE A 27 -4.51 -0.62 5.42
CA ILE A 27 -5.81 -1.26 5.57
C ILE A 27 -5.68 -2.78 5.44
N LEU A 28 -4.94 -3.23 4.44
CA LEU A 28 -4.76 -4.67 4.23
C LEU A 28 -3.99 -5.33 5.37
N ARG A 29 -3.04 -4.61 5.95
CA ARG A 29 -2.31 -5.12 7.10
C ARG A 29 -3.23 -5.31 8.30
N GLU A 30 -4.11 -4.36 8.53
CA GLU A 30 -5.04 -4.39 9.66
C GLU A 30 -6.15 -5.42 9.47
N ALA A 31 -6.70 -5.48 8.26
CA ALA A 31 -7.87 -6.32 7.99
C ALA A 31 -7.53 -7.73 7.55
N GLY A 32 -6.29 -7.96 7.13
CA GLY A 32 -5.88 -9.23 6.52
C GLY A 32 -6.18 -9.28 5.03
N ARG A 33 -7.39 -8.90 4.66
CA ARG A 33 -7.79 -8.73 3.26
C ARG A 33 -8.96 -7.74 3.20
N ALA A 34 -9.20 -7.20 2.02
CA ALA A 34 -10.32 -6.28 1.82
C ALA A 34 -10.82 -6.41 0.39
N ASP A 35 -12.11 -6.20 0.19
CA ASP A 35 -12.63 -6.22 -1.16
C ASP A 35 -12.54 -4.84 -1.80
N PHE A 36 -12.68 -4.82 -3.12
CA PHE A 36 -12.55 -3.62 -3.94
C PHE A 36 -13.52 -2.52 -3.49
N SER A 37 -14.78 -2.89 -3.23
CA SER A 37 -15.80 -1.92 -2.82
C SER A 37 -15.48 -1.26 -1.50
N TYR A 38 -14.99 -2.03 -0.54
CA TYR A 38 -14.60 -1.49 0.76
C TYR A 38 -13.45 -0.49 0.62
N LEU A 39 -12.43 -0.86 -0.15
CA LEU A 39 -11.30 0.03 -0.38
C LEU A 39 -11.73 1.30 -1.09
N LYS A 40 -12.57 1.15 -2.11
CA LYS A 40 -13.07 2.29 -2.86
C LYS A 40 -13.80 3.28 -1.97
N GLN A 41 -14.73 2.79 -1.16
CA GLN A 41 -15.51 3.64 -0.27
C GLN A 41 -14.65 4.28 0.81
N THR A 42 -13.80 3.49 1.44
CA THR A 42 -12.95 3.96 2.55
C THR A 42 -12.00 5.05 2.09
N LEU A 43 -11.44 4.90 0.88
CA LEU A 43 -10.45 5.84 0.37
C LEU A 43 -11.05 6.95 -0.49
N GLY A 44 -12.34 6.86 -0.81
CA GLY A 44 -12.98 7.86 -1.65
C GLY A 44 -12.44 7.91 -3.07
N LEU A 45 -12.07 6.76 -3.63
CA LEU A 45 -11.48 6.68 -4.94
C LEU A 45 -12.52 6.26 -5.99
N THR A 46 -12.23 6.60 -7.25
CA THR A 46 -12.99 6.08 -8.37
C THR A 46 -12.53 4.64 -8.66
N ASP A 47 -13.36 3.89 -9.38
CA ASP A 47 -13.01 2.53 -9.81
C ASP A 47 -11.69 2.52 -10.57
N GLY A 48 -11.52 3.47 -11.49
CA GLY A 48 -10.32 3.54 -12.31
C GLY A 48 -9.07 3.85 -11.51
N ASN A 49 -9.17 4.78 -10.57
CA ASN A 49 -8.02 5.14 -9.75
C ASN A 49 -7.62 4.01 -8.80
N LEU A 50 -8.60 3.39 -8.14
CA LEU A 50 -8.30 2.26 -7.27
C LEU A 50 -7.72 1.10 -8.07
N GLY A 51 -8.34 0.80 -9.23
CA GLY A 51 -7.85 -0.27 -10.11
C GLY A 51 -6.40 -0.06 -10.50
N ARG A 52 -6.02 1.17 -10.82
CA ARG A 52 -4.64 1.51 -11.18
C ARG A 52 -3.68 1.30 -10.04
N HIS A 53 -4.05 1.77 -8.84
CA HIS A 53 -3.20 1.58 -7.66
C HIS A 53 -3.01 0.10 -7.33
N LEU A 54 -4.10 -0.66 -7.36
CA LEU A 54 -4.01 -2.09 -7.08
C LEU A 54 -3.18 -2.83 -8.13
N ALA A 55 -3.35 -2.48 -9.40
CA ALA A 55 -2.55 -3.10 -10.47
C ALA A 55 -1.06 -2.80 -10.29
N SER A 56 -0.72 -1.57 -9.93
CA SER A 56 0.67 -1.20 -9.67
C SER A 56 1.26 -1.95 -8.49
N LEU A 57 0.48 -2.08 -7.41
CA LEU A 57 0.92 -2.82 -6.23
C LEU A 57 1.06 -4.31 -6.52
N GLU A 58 0.16 -4.87 -7.32
CA GLU A 58 0.25 -6.26 -7.72
C GLU A 58 1.48 -6.52 -8.59
N GLU A 59 1.73 -5.64 -9.55
CA GLU A 59 2.90 -5.74 -10.41
C GLU A 59 4.19 -5.68 -9.61
N ALA A 60 4.20 -4.85 -8.57
CA ALA A 60 5.36 -4.74 -7.67
C ALA A 60 5.48 -5.93 -6.71
N GLY A 61 4.51 -6.84 -6.71
CA GLY A 61 4.53 -8.01 -5.84
C GLY A 61 4.11 -7.73 -4.40
N LEU A 62 3.49 -6.58 -4.16
CA LEU A 62 3.18 -6.15 -2.79
C LEU A 62 1.78 -6.58 -2.34
N VAL A 63 0.87 -6.77 -3.29
CA VAL A 63 -0.47 -7.28 -3.00
C VAL A 63 -0.79 -8.41 -3.96
N GLU A 64 -1.73 -9.25 -3.54
CA GLU A 64 -2.28 -10.33 -4.35
C GLU A 64 -3.75 -10.07 -4.53
N LEU A 65 -4.21 -10.09 -5.78
CA LEU A 65 -5.61 -9.89 -6.10
C LEU A 65 -6.25 -11.23 -6.44
N SER A 66 -7.44 -11.46 -5.95
CA SER A 66 -8.20 -12.65 -6.30
C SER A 66 -9.63 -12.27 -6.62
N LYS A 67 -10.21 -12.95 -7.59
CA LYS A 67 -11.59 -12.76 -7.98
C LYS A 67 -12.42 -13.93 -7.49
N GLY A 68 -13.62 -13.64 -7.03
CA GLY A 68 -14.54 -14.65 -6.57
C GLY A 68 -15.95 -14.12 -6.59
N PHE A 69 -16.81 -14.80 -5.87
CA PHE A 69 -18.22 -14.44 -5.80
C PHE A 69 -18.67 -14.44 -4.36
N GLU A 70 -19.56 -13.50 -4.05
CA GLU A 70 -20.32 -13.56 -2.82
C GLU A 70 -21.77 -13.71 -3.25
N GLY A 71 -22.28 -14.94 -3.13
CA GLY A 71 -23.55 -15.29 -3.78
C GLY A 71 -23.38 -15.20 -5.29
N ARG A 72 -24.19 -14.36 -5.94
CA ARG A 72 -24.11 -14.13 -7.38
C ARG A 72 -23.31 -12.90 -7.77
N ARG A 73 -22.78 -12.17 -6.79
CA ARG A 73 -22.06 -10.93 -7.04
C ARG A 73 -20.57 -11.21 -7.18
N PRO A 74 -19.98 -10.77 -8.30
CA PRO A 74 -18.51 -10.87 -8.41
C PRO A 74 -17.85 -9.92 -7.41
N ARG A 75 -16.75 -10.40 -6.82
CA ARG A 75 -15.94 -9.64 -5.87
C ARG A 75 -14.49 -9.77 -6.21
N THR A 76 -13.76 -8.67 -6.05
CA THR A 76 -12.30 -8.70 -6.13
C THR A 76 -11.75 -8.41 -4.74
N TRP A 77 -10.87 -9.29 -4.29
CA TRP A 77 -10.24 -9.19 -2.98
C TRP A 77 -8.78 -8.88 -3.13
N ALA A 78 -8.25 -8.13 -2.20
CA ALA A 78 -6.82 -7.84 -2.13
C ALA A 78 -6.29 -8.25 -0.77
N LYS A 79 -5.05 -8.74 -0.75
CA LYS A 79 -4.35 -9.00 0.51
C LYS A 79 -2.87 -8.71 0.34
N LEU A 80 -2.18 -8.44 1.45
CA LEU A 80 -0.74 -8.23 1.42
C LEU A 80 -0.01 -9.53 1.16
N THR A 81 1.04 -9.43 0.35
CA THR A 81 2.04 -10.49 0.26
C THR A 81 3.05 -10.31 1.39
N THR A 82 3.92 -11.29 1.57
CA THR A 82 5.05 -11.14 2.50
C THR A 82 5.93 -9.95 2.11
N SER A 83 6.17 -9.79 0.80
CA SER A 83 6.92 -8.64 0.29
C SER A 83 6.20 -7.32 0.59
N GLY A 84 4.87 -7.30 0.46
CA GLY A 84 4.08 -6.10 0.76
C GLY A 84 4.18 -5.71 2.22
N ARG A 85 4.14 -6.69 3.11
CA ARG A 85 4.28 -6.45 4.54
C ARG A 85 5.65 -5.87 4.86
N ARG A 86 6.70 -6.44 4.27
CA ARG A 86 8.06 -5.95 4.47
C ARG A 86 8.24 -4.54 3.92
N ALA A 87 7.68 -4.28 2.74
CA ALA A 87 7.77 -2.96 2.12
C ALA A 87 7.05 -1.91 2.96
N LEU A 88 5.88 -2.25 3.51
CA LEU A 88 5.15 -1.34 4.39
C LEU A 88 5.95 -1.06 5.66
N ASP A 89 6.51 -2.09 6.29
CA ASP A 89 7.30 -1.91 7.50
C ASP A 89 8.52 -1.02 7.24
N ALA A 90 9.20 -1.22 6.11
CA ALA A 90 10.36 -0.41 5.75
C ALA A 90 9.96 1.05 5.52
N GLU A 91 8.82 1.27 4.87
CA GLU A 91 8.32 2.61 4.62
C GLU A 91 7.99 3.34 5.93
N LEU A 92 7.29 2.65 6.84
CA LEU A 92 6.92 3.23 8.13
C LEU A 92 8.15 3.55 8.98
N GLN A 93 9.17 2.69 8.93
CA GLN A 93 10.43 2.96 9.62
C GLN A 93 11.14 4.18 9.04
N ALA A 94 11.15 4.31 7.71
CA ALA A 94 11.77 5.46 7.06
C ALA A 94 11.05 6.76 7.43
N MET A 95 9.71 6.72 7.47
CA MET A 95 8.92 7.85 7.89
C MET A 95 9.18 8.22 9.35
N GLN A 96 9.30 7.21 10.20
CA GLN A 96 9.58 7.43 11.62
C GLN A 96 10.95 8.08 11.81
N ARG A 97 11.96 7.63 11.07
CA ARG A 97 13.28 8.26 11.12
C ARG A 97 13.23 9.73 10.68
N LEU A 98 12.44 10.02 9.66
CA LEU A 98 12.27 11.39 9.21
C LEU A 98 11.63 12.24 10.30
N LEU A 99 10.59 11.74 10.95
CA LEU A 99 9.91 12.46 12.02
C LEU A 99 10.85 12.69 13.20
N GLN A 100 11.65 11.71 13.57
CA GLN A 100 12.61 11.84 14.67
C GLN A 100 13.65 12.92 14.39
N ARG A 101 13.97 13.14 13.14
CA ARG A 101 14.91 14.16 12.73
C ARG A 101 14.40 15.58 13.07
N PHE A 102 13.09 15.78 13.02
CA PHE A 102 12.45 17.07 13.29
C PHE A 102 11.62 17.08 14.56
N GLY A 103 11.33 15.94 15.13
CA GLY A 103 10.38 15.79 16.22
C GLY A 103 10.99 15.98 17.59
N ARG A 104 11.67 17.05 17.81
CA ARG A 104 12.33 17.32 19.09
C ARG A 104 11.56 18.26 19.95
#